data_c99e3e8bce1b591db03d293283d5f7b6
#
_entry.id   c99e3e8bce1b591db03d293283d5f7b6
#
_cell.length_a   1.000
_cell.length_b   1.000
_cell.length_c   1.000
_cell.angle_alpha   90.00
_cell.angle_beta   90.00
_cell.angle_gamma   90.00
#
_symmetry.space_group_name_H-M   'P 1'
#
loop_
_entity.id
_entity.type
_entity.pdbx_description
1 polymer ?
#
loop_
_entity_poly.entity_id
_entity_poly.type
_entity_poly.pdbx_seq_one_letter_code
_entity_poly.pdbx_strand_id
1 'polypeptide(L)'
;MFAKALGADKVVGISRSHSKRDDVLKMGADDYIATEDDKDWNKKNRASLDLLICTVSSPKMPLVKYLQLLKTHGQLIQVGVPEDSLPGFNVFSLIMKGAKIGGSSIGNPRQIEDMLTLAAKKSIKPWIEQRPMRDANKAIVDMEDGKARYRYVLVNDQPKL
;
A
#
# COMPACT_ATOMS: atom_id res chain seq x y z
N MET A 1 3.54 8.74 1.59
CA MET A 1 3.20 10.20 1.65
C MET A 1 2.19 10.50 2.76
N PHE A 2 0.92 10.05 2.72
CA PHE A 2 -0.08 10.36 3.75
C PHE A 2 0.33 9.99 5.17
N ALA A 3 0.89 8.80 5.38
CA ALA A 3 1.33 8.38 6.72
C ALA A 3 2.33 9.36 7.36
N LYS A 4 3.32 9.85 6.58
CA LYS A 4 4.26 10.88 7.05
C LYS A 4 3.56 12.22 7.32
N ALA A 5 2.64 12.62 6.44
CA ALA A 5 1.89 13.87 6.62
C ALA A 5 0.98 13.85 7.86
N LEU A 6 0.53 12.68 8.27
CA LEU A 6 -0.26 12.43 9.49
C LEU A 6 0.61 12.24 10.75
N GLY A 7 1.93 12.32 10.63
CA GLY A 7 2.84 12.29 11.78
C GLY A 7 3.38 10.91 12.15
N ALA A 8 3.35 9.93 11.23
CA ALA A 8 4.02 8.66 11.50
C ALA A 8 5.53 8.87 11.63
N ASP A 9 6.13 8.40 12.71
CA ASP A 9 7.57 8.53 12.98
C ASP A 9 8.37 7.78 11.93
N LYS A 10 8.00 6.53 11.65
CA LYS A 10 8.63 5.69 10.63
C LYS A 10 7.59 5.09 9.70
N VAL A 11 7.82 5.19 8.39
CA VAL A 11 7.03 4.56 7.34
C VAL A 11 7.91 3.58 6.57
N VAL A 12 7.49 2.33 6.49
CA VAL A 12 8.21 1.26 5.79
C VAL A 12 7.40 0.79 4.60
N GLY A 13 7.97 0.85 3.40
CA GLY A 13 7.39 0.24 2.22
C GLY A 13 7.66 -1.26 2.20
N ILE A 14 6.64 -2.06 1.88
CA ILE A 14 6.78 -3.51 1.76
C ILE A 14 6.32 -3.94 0.38
N SER A 15 7.18 -4.64 -0.36
CA SER A 15 6.84 -5.20 -1.66
C SER A 15 7.57 -6.53 -1.87
N ARG A 16 7.39 -7.18 -3.02
CA ARG A 16 8.03 -8.47 -3.32
C ARG A 16 9.53 -8.32 -3.56
N SER A 17 9.92 -7.40 -4.44
CA SER A 17 11.30 -7.21 -4.87
C SER A 17 11.81 -5.79 -4.64
N HIS A 18 13.11 -5.56 -4.80
CA HIS A 18 13.75 -4.23 -4.69
C HIS A 18 13.38 -3.27 -5.83
N SER A 19 12.69 -3.70 -6.88
CA SER A 19 12.43 -2.91 -8.08
C SER A 19 11.71 -1.57 -7.83
N LYS A 20 10.97 -1.44 -6.72
CA LYS A 20 10.24 -0.23 -6.35
C LYS A 20 10.87 0.54 -5.17
N ARG A 21 12.03 0.09 -4.68
CA ARG A 21 12.64 0.63 -3.47
C ARG A 21 12.90 2.13 -3.57
N ASP A 22 13.58 2.55 -4.63
CA ASP A 22 13.98 3.95 -4.79
C ASP A 22 12.77 4.89 -4.94
N ASP A 23 11.73 4.43 -5.64
CA ASP A 23 10.50 5.20 -5.79
C ASP A 23 9.77 5.35 -4.45
N VAL A 24 9.69 4.27 -3.67
CA VAL A 24 9.02 4.28 -2.36
C VAL A 24 9.76 5.20 -1.38
N LEU A 25 11.09 5.20 -1.38
CA LEU A 25 11.89 6.13 -0.59
C LEU A 25 11.69 7.59 -1.04
N LYS A 26 11.67 7.86 -2.36
CA LYS A 26 11.35 9.19 -2.90
C LYS A 26 9.94 9.67 -2.54
N MET A 27 8.98 8.76 -2.35
CA MET A 27 7.63 9.06 -1.88
C MET A 27 7.57 9.36 -0.37
N GLY A 28 8.71 9.33 0.34
CA GLY A 28 8.82 9.68 1.75
C GLY A 28 8.75 8.51 2.72
N ALA A 29 8.95 7.28 2.27
CA ALA A 29 9.20 6.17 3.19
C ALA A 29 10.62 6.27 3.75
N ASP A 30 10.78 5.85 5.01
CA ASP A 30 12.07 5.85 5.71
C ASP A 30 12.85 4.56 5.46
N ASP A 31 12.16 3.48 5.07
CA ASP A 31 12.76 2.16 4.91
C ASP A 31 11.95 1.29 3.93
N TYR A 32 12.51 0.16 3.51
CA TYR A 32 11.89 -0.74 2.55
C TYR A 32 12.23 -2.20 2.83
N ILE A 33 11.24 -3.07 2.68
CA ILE A 33 11.38 -4.53 2.84
C ILE A 33 10.98 -5.20 1.51
N ALA A 34 11.86 -6.03 0.96
CA ALA A 34 11.59 -6.86 -0.21
C ALA A 34 11.36 -8.32 0.22
N THR A 35 10.12 -8.79 0.19
CA THR A 35 9.74 -10.08 0.80
C THR A 35 10.26 -11.32 0.08
N GLU A 36 10.66 -11.19 -1.18
CA GLU A 36 11.24 -12.27 -1.99
C GLU A 36 12.76 -12.15 -2.07
N ASP A 37 13.31 -10.92 -2.10
CA ASP A 37 14.74 -10.68 -2.27
C ASP A 37 15.48 -10.68 -0.92
N ASP A 38 14.84 -10.21 0.16
CA ASP A 38 15.47 -10.10 1.48
C ASP A 38 15.34 -11.41 2.26
N LYS A 39 16.45 -12.08 2.50
CA LYS A 39 16.44 -13.27 3.35
C LYS A 39 16.07 -12.92 4.79
N ASP A 40 15.16 -13.71 5.37
CA ASP A 40 14.70 -13.57 6.77
C ASP A 40 14.13 -12.18 7.12
N TRP A 41 13.54 -11.47 6.14
CA TRP A 41 12.99 -10.14 6.31
C TRP A 41 12.01 -10.02 7.49
N ASN A 42 11.18 -11.04 7.71
CA ASN A 42 10.23 -11.09 8.81
C ASN A 42 10.89 -11.21 10.18
N LYS A 43 12.01 -11.92 10.29
CA LYS A 43 12.76 -12.06 11.54
C LYS A 43 13.52 -10.77 11.87
N LYS A 44 14.19 -10.18 10.86
CA LYS A 44 14.94 -8.92 11.00
C LYS A 44 14.08 -7.75 11.40
N ASN A 45 12.82 -7.73 10.95
CA ASN A 45 11.87 -6.66 11.22
C ASN A 45 10.77 -7.07 12.22
N ARG A 46 11.02 -8.10 13.02
CA ARG A 46 10.04 -8.61 14.00
C ARG A 46 9.65 -7.53 15.00
N ALA A 47 8.35 -7.41 15.28
CA ALA A 47 7.79 -6.48 16.24
C ALA A 47 8.27 -5.02 16.06
N SER A 48 8.30 -4.55 14.81
CA SER A 48 8.77 -3.20 14.46
C SER A 48 7.64 -2.25 14.06
N LEU A 49 6.45 -2.77 13.72
CA LEU A 49 5.34 -1.98 13.18
C LEU A 49 4.14 -1.95 14.13
N ASP A 50 3.57 -0.78 14.31
CA ASP A 50 2.32 -0.59 15.06
C ASP A 50 1.10 -0.84 14.17
N LEU A 51 1.19 -0.44 12.88
CA LEU A 51 0.14 -0.58 11.88
C LEU A 51 0.73 -1.12 10.58
N LEU A 52 0.04 -2.09 9.97
CA LEU A 52 0.33 -2.58 8.65
C LEU A 52 -0.92 -2.44 7.78
N ILE A 53 -0.85 -1.65 6.72
CA ILE A 53 -1.92 -1.51 5.74
C ILE A 53 -1.59 -2.43 4.57
N CYS A 54 -2.41 -3.46 4.38
CA CYS A 54 -2.21 -4.48 3.37
C CYS A 54 -3.08 -4.20 2.14
N THR A 55 -2.43 -3.86 1.03
CA THR A 55 -3.08 -3.66 -0.28
C THR A 55 -2.95 -4.88 -1.19
N VAL A 56 -2.34 -5.97 -0.69
CA VAL A 56 -2.13 -7.21 -1.46
C VAL A 56 -3.45 -7.96 -1.58
N SER A 57 -3.73 -8.45 -2.78
CA SER A 57 -4.94 -9.22 -3.11
C SER A 57 -4.63 -10.69 -3.46
N SER A 58 -3.44 -11.18 -3.14
CA SER A 58 -3.02 -12.56 -3.48
C SER A 58 -3.32 -13.54 -2.35
N PRO A 59 -3.95 -14.69 -2.64
CA PRO A 59 -4.15 -15.77 -1.66
C PRO A 59 -2.82 -16.40 -1.20
N LYS A 60 -1.72 -16.15 -1.92
CA LYS A 60 -0.37 -16.65 -1.59
C LYS A 60 0.45 -15.67 -0.75
N MET A 61 -0.15 -14.57 -0.29
CA MET A 61 0.60 -13.60 0.53
C MET A 61 1.10 -14.25 1.84
N PRO A 62 2.28 -13.88 2.33
CA PRO A 62 2.86 -14.46 3.54
C PRO A 62 2.25 -13.86 4.82
N LEU A 63 0.93 -14.03 5.04
CA LEU A 63 0.16 -13.39 6.11
C LEU A 63 0.78 -13.58 7.50
N VAL A 64 1.19 -14.81 7.84
CA VAL A 64 1.82 -15.10 9.14
C VAL A 64 3.11 -14.32 9.32
N LYS A 65 3.92 -14.16 8.25
CA LYS A 65 5.15 -13.35 8.31
C LYS A 65 4.83 -11.87 8.47
N TYR A 66 3.75 -11.36 7.88
CA TYR A 66 3.29 -9.98 8.10
C TYR A 66 2.86 -9.77 9.56
N LEU A 67 2.13 -10.71 10.16
CA LEU A 67 1.75 -10.63 11.57
C LEU A 67 2.96 -10.61 12.51
N GLN A 68 4.09 -11.22 12.12
CA GLN A 68 5.32 -11.19 12.91
C GLN A 68 5.94 -9.79 12.99
N LEU A 69 5.71 -8.94 11.98
CA LEU A 69 6.18 -7.55 11.98
C LEU A 69 5.48 -6.69 13.02
N LEU A 70 4.25 -7.04 13.39
CA LEU A 70 3.46 -6.25 14.33
C LEU A 70 4.06 -6.29 15.74
N LYS A 71 4.09 -5.13 16.39
CA LYS A 71 4.31 -4.98 17.83
C LYS A 71 3.17 -5.57 18.64
N THR A 72 3.30 -5.60 19.96
CA THR A 72 2.19 -5.88 20.88
C THR A 72 1.07 -4.85 20.65
N HIS A 73 -0.18 -5.33 20.54
CA HIS A 73 -1.37 -4.54 20.20
C HIS A 73 -1.35 -3.92 18.79
N GLY A 74 -0.39 -4.28 17.94
CA GLY A 74 -0.32 -3.83 16.55
C GLY A 74 -1.51 -4.33 15.72
N GLN A 75 -1.75 -3.66 14.59
CA GLN A 75 -2.91 -3.93 13.74
C GLN A 75 -2.50 -4.17 12.29
N LEU A 76 -3.12 -5.16 11.65
CA LEU A 76 -3.10 -5.35 10.20
C LEU A 76 -4.47 -4.96 9.65
N ILE A 77 -4.50 -4.01 8.73
CA ILE A 77 -5.73 -3.56 8.06
C ILE A 77 -5.66 -3.98 6.60
N GLN A 78 -6.56 -4.88 6.22
CA GLN A 78 -6.70 -5.35 4.84
C GLN A 78 -7.57 -4.34 4.08
N VAL A 79 -7.04 -3.80 2.98
CA VAL A 79 -7.73 -2.90 2.05
C VAL A 79 -7.74 -3.43 0.62
N GLY A 80 -6.80 -4.32 0.28
CA GLY A 80 -6.85 -5.06 -0.99
C GLY A 80 -8.00 -6.07 -0.96
N VAL A 81 -8.70 -6.23 -2.08
CA VAL A 81 -9.83 -7.17 -2.23
C VAL A 81 -9.35 -8.37 -3.02
N PRO A 82 -9.00 -9.50 -2.36
CA PRO A 82 -8.68 -10.73 -3.05
C PRO A 82 -9.94 -11.38 -3.63
N GLU A 83 -9.81 -12.04 -4.76
CA GLU A 83 -10.89 -12.87 -5.34
C GLU A 83 -11.09 -14.15 -4.51
N ASP A 84 -10.00 -14.69 -3.98
CA ASP A 84 -9.97 -15.87 -3.13
C ASP A 84 -9.85 -15.53 -1.65
N SER A 85 -10.07 -16.54 -0.80
CA SER A 85 -9.87 -16.42 0.64
C SER A 85 -8.41 -16.07 0.98
N LEU A 86 -8.23 -15.29 2.04
CA LEU A 86 -6.89 -15.06 2.60
C LEU A 86 -6.28 -16.37 3.11
N PRO A 87 -4.94 -16.49 3.16
CA PRO A 87 -4.28 -17.68 3.72
C PRO A 87 -4.71 -17.92 5.16
N GLY A 88 -4.99 -19.18 5.47
CA GLY A 88 -5.25 -19.59 6.85
C GLY A 88 -4.07 -19.34 7.77
N PHE A 89 -4.34 -19.02 9.03
CA PHE A 89 -3.31 -18.86 10.05
C PHE A 89 -3.79 -19.35 11.41
N ASN A 90 -2.84 -19.69 12.29
CA ASN A 90 -3.17 -20.05 13.67
C ASN A 90 -3.49 -18.79 14.47
N VAL A 91 -4.65 -18.73 15.09
CA VAL A 91 -5.11 -17.59 15.90
C VAL A 91 -4.16 -17.25 17.06
N PHE A 92 -3.35 -18.20 17.50
CA PHE A 92 -2.31 -17.98 18.50
C PHE A 92 -1.33 -16.86 18.11
N SER A 93 -1.13 -16.66 16.80
CA SER A 93 -0.33 -15.54 16.27
C SER A 93 -0.89 -14.17 16.66
N LEU A 94 -2.19 -14.05 16.93
CA LEU A 94 -2.84 -12.83 17.41
C LEU A 94 -2.84 -12.77 18.93
N ILE A 95 -3.20 -13.86 19.58
CA ILE A 95 -3.38 -13.93 21.04
C ILE A 95 -2.09 -13.52 21.75
N MET A 96 -0.96 -14.07 21.35
CA MET A 96 0.35 -13.81 21.99
C MET A 96 0.78 -12.34 21.99
N LYS A 97 0.24 -11.54 21.09
CA LYS A 97 0.59 -10.12 20.96
C LYS A 97 -0.59 -9.20 21.24
N GLY A 98 -1.80 -9.73 21.45
CA GLY A 98 -3.02 -8.93 21.45
C GLY A 98 -3.20 -8.17 20.12
N ALA A 99 -2.65 -8.71 19.03
CA ALA A 99 -2.72 -8.09 17.72
C ALA A 99 -4.11 -8.22 17.10
N LYS A 100 -4.44 -7.34 16.14
CA LYS A 100 -5.74 -7.31 15.48
C LYS A 100 -5.59 -7.42 13.98
N ILE A 101 -6.55 -8.10 13.34
CA ILE A 101 -6.76 -8.04 11.90
C ILE A 101 -8.13 -7.39 11.69
N GLY A 102 -8.18 -6.41 10.81
CA GLY A 102 -9.40 -5.74 10.43
C GLY A 102 -9.41 -5.43 8.95
N GLY A 103 -10.52 -4.91 8.46
CA GLY A 103 -10.67 -4.41 7.10
C GLY A 103 -11.02 -2.93 7.08
N SER A 104 -10.77 -2.27 5.95
CA SER A 104 -11.26 -0.93 5.69
C SER A 104 -11.70 -0.84 4.22
N SER A 105 -12.81 -0.17 4.00
CA SER A 105 -13.34 0.13 2.68
C SER A 105 -13.12 1.61 2.34
N ILE A 106 -13.71 2.06 1.25
CA ILE A 106 -13.67 3.47 0.81
C ILE A 106 -14.25 4.41 1.88
N GLY A 107 -13.77 5.64 1.90
CA GLY A 107 -14.30 6.68 2.76
C GLY A 107 -15.65 7.23 2.31
N ASN A 108 -16.44 7.77 3.24
CA ASN A 108 -17.62 8.56 2.94
C ASN A 108 -17.21 9.95 2.35
N PRO A 109 -18.17 10.75 1.79
CA PRO A 109 -17.86 12.04 1.17
C PRO A 109 -17.07 12.98 2.09
N ARG A 110 -17.40 13.07 3.37
CA ARG A 110 -16.69 13.91 4.34
C ARG A 110 -15.24 13.46 4.53
N GLN A 111 -15.01 12.17 4.66
CA GLN A 111 -13.64 11.63 4.77
C GLN A 111 -12.81 11.88 3.51
N ILE A 112 -13.45 11.89 2.33
CA ILE A 112 -12.80 12.24 1.06
C ILE A 112 -12.41 13.73 1.05
N GLU A 113 -13.30 14.61 1.48
CA GLU A 113 -13.02 16.05 1.61
C GLU A 113 -11.88 16.32 2.60
N ASP A 114 -11.89 15.67 3.77
CA ASP A 114 -10.82 15.78 4.76
C ASP A 114 -9.47 15.31 4.18
N MET A 115 -9.47 14.21 3.44
CA MET A 115 -8.28 13.68 2.77
C MET A 115 -7.76 14.65 1.70
N LEU A 116 -8.63 15.21 0.87
CA LEU A 116 -8.25 16.19 -0.15
C LEU A 116 -7.72 17.49 0.47
N THR A 117 -8.34 17.95 1.54
CA THR A 117 -7.90 19.12 2.31
C THR A 117 -6.49 18.89 2.89
N LEU A 118 -6.25 17.73 3.48
CA LEU A 118 -4.92 17.36 3.97
C LEU A 118 -3.90 17.30 2.84
N ALA A 119 -4.27 16.69 1.69
CA ALA A 119 -3.39 16.58 0.54
C ALA A 119 -2.98 17.97 0.02
N ALA A 120 -3.94 18.89 -0.11
CA ALA A 120 -3.68 20.26 -0.51
C ALA A 120 -2.78 20.99 0.50
N LYS A 121 -3.12 20.94 1.80
CA LYS A 121 -2.36 21.60 2.88
C LYS A 121 -0.91 21.12 2.98
N LYS A 122 -0.67 19.82 2.73
CA LYS A 122 0.65 19.18 2.83
C LYS A 122 1.35 18.99 1.48
N SER A 123 0.77 19.55 0.40
CA SER A 123 1.30 19.43 -0.97
C SER A 123 1.55 17.97 -1.40
N ILE A 124 0.70 17.04 -0.96
CA ILE A 124 0.79 15.64 -1.33
C ILE A 124 0.25 15.49 -2.76
N LYS A 125 1.11 15.05 -3.66
CA LYS A 125 0.76 14.82 -5.07
C LYS A 125 0.92 13.34 -5.41
N PRO A 126 -0.08 12.71 -6.05
CA PRO A 126 0.05 11.34 -6.50
C PRO A 126 1.07 11.25 -7.65
N TRP A 127 1.75 10.11 -7.74
CA TRP A 127 2.56 9.80 -8.91
C TRP A 127 1.64 9.25 -10.00
N ILE A 128 1.52 10.01 -11.08
CA ILE A 128 0.62 9.71 -12.19
C ILE A 128 1.37 9.83 -13.52
N GLU A 129 0.91 9.05 -14.49
CA GLU A 129 1.25 9.18 -15.89
C GLU A 129 -0.03 9.59 -16.65
N GLN A 130 0.00 10.77 -17.29
CA GLN A 130 -1.13 11.23 -18.09
C GLN A 130 -1.10 10.59 -19.48
N ARG A 131 -2.26 10.14 -19.94
CA ARG A 131 -2.45 9.60 -21.28
C ARG A 131 -3.71 10.19 -21.93
N PRO A 132 -3.73 10.37 -23.25
CA PRO A 132 -4.96 10.79 -23.94
C PRO A 132 -6.10 9.80 -23.71
N MET A 133 -7.33 10.26 -23.61
CA MET A 133 -8.50 9.39 -23.47
C MET A 133 -8.63 8.37 -24.60
N ARG A 134 -8.21 8.71 -25.83
CA ARG A 134 -8.21 7.79 -26.97
C ARG A 134 -7.32 6.56 -26.78
N ASP A 135 -6.36 6.59 -25.85
CA ASP A 135 -5.46 5.49 -25.53
C ASP A 135 -5.97 4.60 -24.39
N ALA A 136 -7.26 4.72 -24.01
CA ALA A 136 -7.84 4.01 -22.85
C ALA A 136 -7.61 2.50 -22.91
N ASN A 137 -7.87 1.85 -24.06
CA ASN A 137 -7.67 0.40 -24.18
C ASN A 137 -6.20 0.00 -23.99
N LYS A 138 -5.27 0.77 -24.55
CA LYS A 138 -3.84 0.53 -24.35
C LYS A 138 -3.41 0.76 -22.91
N ALA A 139 -3.98 1.76 -22.26
CA ALA A 139 -3.69 2.05 -20.85
C ALA A 139 -4.14 0.89 -19.93
N ILE A 140 -5.28 0.26 -20.23
CA ILE A 140 -5.76 -0.92 -19.49
C ILE A 140 -4.77 -2.08 -19.64
N VAL A 141 -4.39 -2.42 -20.86
CA VAL A 141 -3.43 -3.50 -21.14
C VAL A 141 -2.08 -3.23 -20.45
N ASP A 142 -1.55 -2.01 -20.60
CA ASP A 142 -0.29 -1.63 -19.96
C ASP A 142 -0.37 -1.64 -18.42
N MET A 143 -1.54 -1.39 -17.85
CA MET A 143 -1.78 -1.49 -16.40
C MET A 143 -1.78 -2.96 -15.94
N GLU A 144 -2.44 -3.85 -16.67
CA GLU A 144 -2.44 -5.30 -16.43
C GLU A 144 -1.02 -5.88 -16.52
N ASP A 145 -0.23 -5.42 -17.49
CA ASP A 145 1.19 -5.76 -17.64
C ASP A 145 2.10 -5.14 -16.54
N GLY A 146 1.55 -4.38 -15.62
CA GLY A 146 2.29 -3.76 -14.52
C GLY A 146 3.24 -2.63 -14.93
N LYS A 147 3.02 -2.00 -16.09
CA LYS A 147 3.87 -0.92 -16.64
C LYS A 147 3.63 0.44 -16.00
N ALA A 148 2.45 0.66 -15.37
CA ALA A 148 2.11 1.95 -14.76
C ALA A 148 3.04 2.32 -13.58
N ARG A 149 3.47 3.59 -13.53
CA ARG A 149 4.28 4.18 -12.43
C ARG A 149 3.65 5.45 -11.86
N TYR A 150 2.58 5.36 -11.03
CA TYR A 150 1.94 4.09 -10.58
C TYR A 150 0.48 4.07 -10.94
N ARG A 151 0.00 5.13 -11.58
CA ARG A 151 -1.40 5.28 -11.97
C ARG A 151 -1.49 6.02 -13.30
N TYR A 152 -2.28 5.51 -14.22
CA TYR A 152 -2.66 6.26 -15.40
C TYR A 152 -3.83 7.19 -15.09
N VAL A 153 -3.74 8.41 -15.60
CA VAL A 153 -4.84 9.37 -15.63
C VAL A 153 -5.14 9.66 -17.09
N LEU A 154 -6.33 9.25 -17.52
CA LEU A 154 -6.79 9.53 -18.87
C LEU A 154 -7.33 10.96 -18.92
N VAL A 155 -6.83 11.74 -19.86
CA VAL A 155 -7.22 13.13 -20.07
C VAL A 155 -7.92 13.30 -21.42
N ASN A 156 -9.02 14.05 -21.42
CA ASN A 156 -9.67 14.44 -22.68
C ASN A 156 -8.76 15.39 -23.45
N ASP A 157 -8.75 15.24 -24.76
CA ASP A 157 -8.11 16.25 -25.62
C ASP A 157 -8.85 17.58 -25.37
N GLN A 158 -8.11 18.62 -25.03
CA GLN A 158 -8.71 19.96 -24.92
C GLN A 158 -9.22 20.31 -26.31
N PRO A 159 -10.49 20.77 -26.46
CA PRO A 159 -10.91 21.32 -27.72
C PRO A 159 -9.97 22.46 -28.08
N LYS A 160 -9.39 22.42 -29.28
CA LYS A 160 -8.69 23.57 -29.83
C LYS A 160 -9.76 24.67 -29.99
N LEU A 161 -9.77 25.64 -29.07
CA LEU A 161 -10.52 26.87 -29.22
C LEU A 161 -9.96 27.67 -30.38
#